data_b5c039e7c345fd8c716b965cb49721c0
#
_entry.id   b5c039e7c345fd8c716b965cb49721c0
#
_cell.length_a   1.000
_cell.length_b   1.000
_cell.length_c   1.000
_cell.angle_alpha   90.00
_cell.angle_beta   90.00
_cell.angle_gamma   90.00
#
_symmetry.space_group_name_H-M   'P 1'
#
loop_
_entity.id
_entity.type
_entity.pdbx_description
1 polymer ?
#
loop_
_entity_poly.entity_id
_entity_poly.type
_entity_poly.pdbx_seq_one_letter_code
_entity_poly.pdbx_strand_id
1 'polypeptide(L)'
;MFIVDSYSLAVIFCVVTMLCWGSWGNTQKLAGKTWRYELFYWDYVIGILAFSLLLGFTLGSKGDTGRGFVEDLKQISMANYASAFTGGVIFNLSNILLSASVSMAGLTVAFPLGVGIALVLGVFVNYFGEPKGDAVILFSGVALV
;
A
#
# COMPACT_ATOMS: atom_id res chain seq x y z
N MET A 1 -14.94 13.06 8.95
CA MET A 1 -13.98 12.29 8.11
C MET A 1 -14.06 12.81 6.68
N PHE A 2 -12.94 12.97 6.00
CA PHE A 2 -12.93 13.30 4.57
C PHE A 2 -13.36 12.07 3.76
N ILE A 3 -14.39 12.20 2.95
CA ILE A 3 -14.90 11.14 2.09
C ILE A 3 -14.76 11.58 0.63
N VAL A 4 -14.33 10.67 -0.22
CA VAL A 4 -14.17 10.90 -1.66
C VAL A 4 -15.46 10.50 -2.36
N ASP A 5 -16.36 11.46 -2.61
CA ASP A 5 -17.66 11.21 -3.26
C ASP A 5 -17.56 11.28 -4.79
N SER A 6 -16.51 11.87 -5.32
CA SER A 6 -16.32 12.05 -6.76
C SER A 6 -15.45 10.94 -7.36
N TYR A 7 -15.96 10.24 -8.38
CA TYR A 7 -15.19 9.26 -9.14
C TYR A 7 -13.90 9.84 -9.72
N SER A 8 -13.98 11.04 -10.28
CA SER A 8 -12.81 11.73 -10.86
C SER A 8 -11.72 12.00 -9.83
N LEU A 9 -12.11 12.39 -8.61
CA LEU A 9 -11.17 12.60 -7.51
C LEU A 9 -10.54 11.29 -7.03
N ALA A 10 -11.32 10.21 -6.99
CA ALA A 10 -10.80 8.88 -6.69
C ALA A 10 -9.74 8.43 -7.71
N VAL A 11 -9.99 8.64 -9.01
CA VAL A 11 -9.01 8.35 -10.08
C VAL A 11 -7.74 9.17 -9.91
N ILE A 12 -7.85 10.46 -9.60
CA ILE A 12 -6.68 11.33 -9.35
C ILE A 12 -5.85 10.77 -8.18
N PHE A 13 -6.49 10.39 -7.07
CA PHE A 13 -5.78 9.79 -5.94
C PHE A 13 -5.13 8.45 -6.29
N CYS A 14 -5.76 7.62 -7.12
CA CYS A 14 -5.15 6.39 -7.63
C CYS A 14 -3.88 6.70 -8.44
N VAL A 15 -3.92 7.69 -9.34
CA VAL A 15 -2.76 8.10 -10.13
C VAL A 15 -1.64 8.63 -9.23
N VAL A 16 -1.96 9.48 -8.25
CA VAL A 16 -0.97 9.98 -7.27
C VAL A 16 -0.35 8.81 -6.49
N THR A 17 -1.16 7.85 -6.04
CA THR A 17 -0.68 6.66 -5.33
C THR A 17 0.26 5.83 -6.21
N MET A 18 -0.08 5.62 -7.48
CA MET A 18 0.78 4.92 -8.44
C MET A 18 2.13 5.62 -8.61
N LEU A 19 2.14 6.94 -8.74
CA LEU A 19 3.36 7.73 -8.85
C LEU A 19 4.22 7.64 -7.58
N CYS A 20 3.60 7.77 -6.41
CA CYS A 20 4.30 7.65 -5.14
C CYS A 20 4.88 6.24 -4.94
N TRP A 21 4.10 5.21 -5.24
CA TRP A 21 4.53 3.83 -5.05
C TRP A 21 5.59 3.41 -6.08
N GLY A 22 5.45 3.83 -7.32
CA GLY A 22 6.46 3.59 -8.37
C GLY A 22 7.78 4.31 -8.12
N SER A 23 7.75 5.49 -7.49
CA SER A 23 8.96 6.25 -7.18
C SER A 23 9.72 5.75 -5.94
N TRP A 24 9.08 4.99 -5.05
CA TRP A 24 9.71 4.45 -3.84
C TRP A 24 10.98 3.64 -4.12
N GLY A 25 10.92 2.70 -5.06
CA GLY A 25 12.07 1.89 -5.43
C GLY A 25 13.22 2.69 -6.03
N ASN A 26 12.92 3.76 -6.78
CA ASN A 26 13.95 4.68 -7.30
C ASN A 26 14.61 5.46 -6.17
N THR A 27 13.86 5.88 -5.16
CA THR A 27 14.38 6.56 -3.97
C THR A 27 15.33 5.63 -3.20
N GLN A 28 14.96 4.37 -2.99
CA GLN A 28 15.83 3.36 -2.39
C GLN A 28 17.13 3.17 -3.19
N LYS A 29 17.03 3.10 -4.52
CA LYS A 29 18.20 2.95 -5.39
C LYS A 29 19.15 4.16 -5.31
N LEU A 30 18.62 5.36 -5.21
CA LEU A 30 19.42 6.58 -5.05
C LEU A 30 20.11 6.61 -3.67
N ALA A 31 19.40 6.25 -2.62
CA ALA A 31 19.94 6.18 -1.27
C ALA A 31 20.98 5.06 -1.11
N GLY A 32 20.83 3.95 -1.81
CA GLY A 32 21.66 2.76 -1.69
C GLY A 32 23.14 2.95 -2.07
N LYS A 33 23.51 4.10 -2.62
CA LYS A 33 24.92 4.47 -2.86
C LYS A 33 25.68 4.88 -1.59
N THR A 34 24.96 5.40 -0.60
CA THR A 34 25.49 5.94 0.66
C THR A 34 24.83 5.36 1.90
N TRP A 35 23.68 4.75 1.75
CA TRP A 35 22.82 4.28 2.82
C TRP A 35 22.46 2.81 2.62
N ARG A 36 22.69 1.97 3.63
CA ARG A 36 22.29 0.56 3.58
C ARG A 36 20.77 0.43 3.52
N TYR A 37 20.27 -0.58 2.76
CA TYR A 37 18.83 -0.76 2.56
C TYR A 37 18.05 -0.98 3.87
N GLU A 38 18.67 -1.57 4.88
CA GLU A 38 18.06 -1.79 6.19
C GLU A 38 17.79 -0.46 6.92
N LEU A 39 18.73 0.48 6.83
CA LEU A 39 18.57 1.82 7.43
C LEU A 39 17.56 2.65 6.64
N PHE A 40 17.61 2.61 5.31
CA PHE A 40 16.60 3.22 4.45
C PHE A 40 15.19 2.71 4.80
N TYR A 41 15.07 1.41 5.06
CA TYR A 41 13.79 0.80 5.39
C TYR A 41 13.26 1.28 6.76
N TRP A 42 14.12 1.49 7.75
CA TRP A 42 13.73 2.09 9.01
C TRP A 42 13.19 3.52 8.84
N ASP A 43 13.88 4.36 8.09
CA ASP A 43 13.44 5.73 7.80
C ASP A 43 12.08 5.72 7.07
N TYR A 44 11.91 4.81 6.12
CA TYR A 44 10.65 4.60 5.41
C TYR A 44 9.51 4.22 6.35
N VAL A 45 9.70 3.27 7.26
CA VAL A 45 8.67 2.84 8.22
C VAL A 45 8.30 3.96 9.19
N ILE A 46 9.28 4.71 9.68
CA ILE A 46 9.04 5.89 10.53
C ILE A 46 8.23 6.94 9.76
N GLY A 47 8.57 7.17 8.51
CA GLY A 47 7.85 8.10 7.64
C GLY A 47 6.38 7.67 7.43
N ILE A 48 6.12 6.39 7.17
CA ILE A 48 4.76 5.86 7.04
C ILE A 48 3.98 6.06 8.34
N LEU A 49 4.57 5.72 9.48
CA LEU A 49 3.92 5.87 10.79
C LEU A 49 3.56 7.34 11.05
N ALA A 50 4.53 8.24 10.89
CA ALA A 50 4.31 9.66 11.10
C ALA A 50 3.22 10.23 10.16
N PHE A 51 3.27 9.86 8.88
CA PHE A 51 2.31 10.34 7.89
C PHE A 51 0.91 9.74 8.11
N SER A 52 0.80 8.47 8.48
CA SER A 52 -0.51 7.84 8.78
C SER A 52 -1.16 8.45 10.01
N LEU A 53 -0.40 8.77 11.06
CA LEU A 53 -0.90 9.48 12.23
C LEU A 53 -1.35 10.90 11.85
N LEU A 54 -0.54 11.63 11.08
CA LEU A 54 -0.89 12.97 10.60
C LEU A 54 -2.20 12.93 9.81
N LEU A 55 -2.36 12.00 8.88
CA LEU A 55 -3.61 11.86 8.12
C LEU A 55 -4.79 11.43 9.01
N GLY A 56 -4.59 10.52 9.96
CA GLY A 56 -5.62 10.09 10.89
C GLY A 56 -6.17 11.26 11.74
N PHE A 57 -5.28 12.09 12.27
CA PHE A 57 -5.68 13.24 13.09
C PHE A 57 -6.14 14.47 12.28
N THR A 58 -5.84 14.55 11.00
CA THR A 58 -6.27 15.64 10.12
C THR A 58 -7.47 15.23 9.27
N LEU A 59 -7.24 14.60 8.13
CA LEU A 59 -8.29 14.20 7.17
C LEU A 59 -9.23 13.15 7.73
N GLY A 60 -8.74 12.22 8.55
CA GLY A 60 -9.54 11.20 9.20
C GLY A 60 -10.42 11.73 10.34
N SER A 61 -10.13 12.92 10.87
CA SER A 61 -10.87 13.51 12.00
C SER A 61 -11.64 14.77 11.65
N LYS A 62 -11.34 15.43 10.54
CA LYS A 62 -11.99 16.65 10.07
C LYS A 62 -12.96 16.33 8.93
N GLY A 63 -14.17 16.89 9.01
CA GLY A 63 -15.23 16.75 8.01
C GLY A 63 -16.59 16.52 8.67
N ASP A 64 -17.63 16.82 7.91
CA ASP A 64 -19.02 16.80 8.40
C ASP A 64 -19.67 15.41 8.28
N THR A 65 -19.01 14.45 7.67
CA THR A 65 -19.51 13.10 7.41
C THR A 65 -18.68 12.04 8.13
N GLY A 66 -19.35 11.05 8.70
CA GLY A 66 -18.73 9.92 9.39
C GLY A 66 -18.19 10.27 10.78
N ARG A 67 -17.54 9.29 11.40
CA ARG A 67 -16.93 9.41 12.74
C ARG A 67 -15.49 9.88 12.64
N GLY A 68 -15.03 10.57 13.68
CA GLY A 68 -13.63 10.93 13.80
C GLY A 68 -12.71 9.72 14.04
N PHE A 69 -11.45 9.80 13.64
CA PHE A 69 -10.47 8.72 13.76
C PHE A 69 -10.39 8.11 15.17
N VAL A 70 -10.35 8.95 16.21
CA VAL A 70 -10.26 8.48 17.61
C VAL A 70 -11.56 7.82 18.08
N GLU A 71 -12.72 8.32 17.65
CA GLU A 71 -14.01 7.74 17.98
C GLU A 71 -14.19 6.37 17.31
N ASP A 72 -13.76 6.27 16.07
CA ASP A 72 -13.78 5.01 15.31
C ASP A 72 -12.89 3.95 15.98
N LEU A 73 -11.67 4.31 16.33
CA LEU A 73 -10.74 3.43 17.05
C LEU A 73 -11.33 2.86 18.35
N LYS A 74 -12.11 3.65 19.11
CA LYS A 74 -12.71 3.18 20.36
C LYS A 74 -13.83 2.15 20.17
N GLN A 75 -14.43 2.09 18.99
CA GLN A 75 -15.56 1.19 18.68
C GLN A 75 -15.15 -0.10 17.96
N ILE A 76 -13.93 -0.15 17.47
CA ILE A 76 -13.42 -1.32 16.74
C ILE A 76 -13.34 -2.53 17.68
N SER A 77 -13.83 -3.68 17.22
CA SER A 77 -13.71 -4.94 17.95
C SER A 77 -12.25 -5.40 18.02
N MET A 78 -11.90 -6.14 19.05
CA MET A 78 -10.56 -6.71 19.21
C MET A 78 -10.17 -7.62 18.03
N ALA A 79 -11.15 -8.31 17.42
CA ALA A 79 -10.92 -9.14 16.24
C ALA A 79 -10.44 -8.31 15.04
N ASN A 80 -11.03 -7.13 14.82
CA ASN A 80 -10.61 -6.22 13.74
C ASN A 80 -9.23 -5.64 14.00
N TYR A 81 -8.90 -5.30 15.24
CA TYR A 81 -7.53 -4.89 15.61
C TYR A 81 -6.52 -5.99 15.31
N ALA A 82 -6.81 -7.23 15.72
CA ALA A 82 -5.92 -8.36 15.48
C ALA A 82 -5.74 -8.63 13.98
N SER A 83 -6.82 -8.54 13.21
CA SER A 83 -6.78 -8.69 11.74
C SER A 83 -5.93 -7.59 11.09
N ALA A 84 -6.15 -6.33 11.44
CA ALA A 84 -5.37 -5.21 10.92
C ALA A 84 -3.89 -5.31 11.29
N PHE A 85 -3.58 -5.68 12.54
CA PHE A 85 -2.22 -5.88 13.00
C PHE A 85 -1.53 -7.02 12.23
N THR A 86 -2.19 -8.15 12.08
CA THR A 86 -1.65 -9.30 11.32
C THR A 86 -1.41 -8.94 9.85
N GLY A 87 -2.35 -8.24 9.23
CA GLY A 87 -2.18 -7.71 7.87
C GLY A 87 -0.97 -6.78 7.77
N GLY A 88 -0.79 -5.89 8.74
CA GLY A 88 0.37 -4.99 8.81
C GLY A 88 1.70 -5.74 8.96
N VAL A 89 1.75 -6.79 9.77
CA VAL A 89 2.95 -7.63 9.94
C VAL A 89 3.31 -8.34 8.62
N ILE A 90 2.33 -8.95 7.96
CA ILE A 90 2.56 -9.65 6.67
C ILE A 90 3.00 -8.66 5.60
N PHE A 91 2.35 -7.51 5.51
CA PHE A 91 2.70 -6.45 4.56
C PHE A 91 4.13 -5.94 4.79
N ASN A 92 4.50 -5.69 6.04
CA ASN A 92 5.82 -5.20 6.39
C ASN A 92 6.93 -6.23 6.09
N LEU A 93 6.66 -7.51 6.36
CA LEU A 93 7.56 -8.60 5.99
C LEU A 93 7.77 -8.67 4.48
N SER A 94 6.70 -8.56 3.68
CA SER A 94 6.79 -8.54 2.22
C SER A 94 7.60 -7.36 1.71
N ASN A 95 7.40 -6.17 2.28
CA ASN A 95 8.12 -4.96 1.88
C ASN A 95 9.62 -5.02 2.21
N ILE A 96 9.99 -5.55 3.37
CA ILE A 96 11.43 -5.68 3.70
C ILE A 96 12.12 -6.69 2.78
N LEU A 97 11.42 -7.77 2.41
CA LEU A 97 11.94 -8.75 1.45
C LEU A 97 12.06 -8.14 0.05
N LEU A 98 11.10 -7.32 -0.38
CA LEU A 98 11.17 -6.58 -1.64
C LEU A 98 12.34 -5.59 -1.62
N SER A 99 12.52 -4.84 -0.54
CA SER A 99 13.65 -3.91 -0.36
C SER A 99 15.01 -4.63 -0.44
N ALA A 100 15.12 -5.79 0.21
CA ALA A 100 16.31 -6.64 0.12
C ALA A 100 16.53 -7.12 -1.34
N SER A 101 15.49 -7.58 -2.02
CA SER A 101 15.55 -8.03 -3.41
C SER A 101 16.01 -6.91 -4.35
N VAL A 102 15.55 -5.68 -4.15
CA VAL A 102 15.98 -4.50 -4.90
C VAL A 102 17.46 -4.23 -4.67
N SER A 103 17.97 -4.38 -3.44
CA SER A 103 19.38 -4.16 -3.15
C SER A 103 20.30 -5.24 -3.76
N MET A 104 19.80 -6.47 -3.90
CA MET A 104 20.56 -7.61 -4.42
C MET A 104 20.50 -7.74 -5.94
N ALA A 105 19.30 -7.68 -6.51
CA ALA A 105 19.03 -7.96 -7.92
C ALA A 105 18.72 -6.71 -8.75
N GLY A 106 18.55 -5.58 -8.10
CA GLY A 106 18.16 -4.32 -8.73
C GLY A 106 16.65 -4.22 -9.05
N LEU A 107 16.21 -3.00 -9.35
CA LEU A 107 14.81 -2.69 -9.61
C LEU A 107 14.21 -3.44 -10.80
N THR A 108 15.00 -3.58 -11.87
CA THR A 108 14.57 -4.21 -13.14
C THR A 108 14.18 -5.69 -13.00
N VAL A 109 14.68 -6.36 -11.99
CA VAL A 109 14.37 -7.77 -11.71
C VAL A 109 13.39 -7.89 -10.54
N ALA A 110 13.66 -7.17 -9.45
CA ALA A 110 12.88 -7.30 -8.22
C ALA A 110 11.42 -6.84 -8.37
N PHE A 111 11.18 -5.74 -9.09
CA PHE A 111 9.82 -5.21 -9.24
C PHE A 111 8.93 -6.06 -10.17
N PRO A 112 9.32 -6.40 -11.41
CA PRO A 112 8.49 -7.25 -12.25
C PRO A 112 8.17 -8.60 -11.60
N LEU A 113 9.14 -9.24 -10.97
CA LEU A 113 8.91 -10.52 -10.32
C LEU A 113 8.12 -10.39 -9.01
N GLY A 114 8.52 -9.51 -8.10
CA GLY A 114 7.89 -9.39 -6.80
C GLY A 114 6.50 -8.76 -6.89
N VAL A 115 6.39 -7.60 -7.53
CA VAL A 115 5.13 -6.85 -7.61
C VAL A 115 4.20 -7.45 -8.67
N GLY A 116 4.73 -7.92 -9.80
CA GLY A 116 3.94 -8.57 -10.85
C GLY A 116 3.26 -9.84 -10.34
N ILE A 117 4.00 -10.75 -9.69
CA ILE A 117 3.43 -11.96 -9.08
C ILE A 117 2.40 -11.60 -7.99
N ALA A 118 2.72 -10.63 -7.14
CA ALA A 118 1.80 -10.18 -6.09
C ALA A 118 0.49 -9.62 -6.66
N LEU A 119 0.57 -8.86 -7.76
CA LEU A 119 -0.60 -8.32 -8.45
C LEU A 119 -1.46 -9.44 -9.03
N VAL A 120 -0.85 -10.37 -9.75
CA VAL A 120 -1.56 -11.53 -10.34
C VAL A 120 -2.26 -12.35 -9.25
N LEU A 121 -1.53 -12.74 -8.20
CA LEU A 121 -2.09 -13.49 -7.08
C LEU A 121 -3.18 -12.70 -6.35
N GLY A 122 -2.98 -11.39 -6.15
CA GLY A 122 -3.94 -10.51 -5.50
C GLY A 122 -5.26 -10.45 -6.27
N VAL A 123 -5.21 -10.34 -7.60
CA VAL A 123 -6.42 -10.35 -8.45
C VAL A 123 -7.14 -11.69 -8.33
N PHE A 124 -6.43 -12.82 -8.40
CA PHE A 124 -7.05 -14.14 -8.24
C PHE A 124 -7.73 -14.29 -6.87
N VAL A 125 -7.01 -14.02 -5.79
CA VAL A 125 -7.53 -14.15 -4.43
C VAL A 125 -8.76 -13.28 -4.21
N ASN A 126 -8.71 -12.01 -4.63
CA ASN A 126 -9.83 -11.09 -4.47
C ASN A 126 -11.02 -11.47 -5.33
N TYR A 127 -10.82 -11.87 -6.58
CA TYR A 127 -11.90 -12.25 -7.48
C TYR A 127 -12.62 -13.53 -7.02
N PHE A 128 -11.88 -14.53 -6.53
CA PHE A 128 -12.49 -15.75 -6.00
C PHE A 128 -13.13 -15.54 -4.62
N GLY A 129 -12.64 -14.59 -3.83
CA GLY A 129 -13.25 -14.23 -2.55
C GLY A 129 -14.54 -13.43 -2.70
N GLU A 130 -14.56 -12.46 -3.61
CA GLU A 130 -15.69 -11.59 -3.87
C GLU A 130 -15.75 -11.21 -5.36
N PRO A 131 -16.47 -12.00 -6.19
CA PRO A 131 -16.51 -11.76 -7.64
C PRO A 131 -17.22 -10.45 -7.95
N LYS A 132 -16.47 -9.41 -8.22
CA LYS A 132 -16.96 -8.09 -8.64
C LYS A 132 -16.27 -7.66 -9.93
N GLY A 133 -17.05 -7.07 -10.83
CA GLY A 133 -16.57 -6.57 -12.12
C GLY A 133 -16.62 -7.60 -13.25
N ASP A 134 -16.20 -7.18 -14.43
CA ASP A 134 -16.15 -8.03 -15.62
C ASP A 134 -14.89 -8.89 -15.61
N ALA A 135 -15.07 -10.22 -15.54
CA ALA A 135 -13.98 -11.17 -15.50
C ALA A 135 -13.06 -11.10 -16.74
N VAL A 136 -13.64 -10.83 -17.93
CA VAL A 136 -12.86 -10.79 -19.18
C VAL A 136 -11.92 -9.59 -19.15
N ILE A 137 -12.41 -8.44 -18.75
CA ILE A 137 -11.59 -7.21 -18.65
C ILE A 137 -10.51 -7.39 -17.58
N LEU A 138 -10.89 -7.94 -16.41
CA LEU A 138 -9.98 -8.13 -15.30
C LEU A 138 -8.83 -9.09 -15.67
N PHE A 139 -9.15 -10.27 -16.18
CA PHE A 139 -8.13 -11.28 -16.51
C PHE A 139 -7.34 -10.94 -17.78
N SER A 140 -7.91 -10.18 -18.71
CA SER A 140 -7.11 -9.64 -19.82
C SER A 140 -6.05 -8.63 -19.32
N GLY A 141 -6.40 -7.79 -18.33
CA GLY A 141 -5.44 -6.91 -17.67
C GLY A 141 -4.32 -7.68 -16.97
N VAL A 142 -4.66 -8.76 -16.25
CA VAL A 142 -3.67 -9.65 -15.61
C VAL A 142 -2.73 -10.30 -16.62
N ALA A 143 -3.23 -10.69 -17.80
CA ALA A 143 -2.41 -11.29 -18.85
C ALA A 143 -1.41 -10.33 -19.52
N LEU A 144 -1.60 -9.02 -19.34
CA LEU A 144 -0.71 -7.97 -19.84
C LEU A 144 0.42 -7.60 -18.87
N VAL A 145 0.38 -8.09 -17.63
CA VAL A 145 1.38 -7.87 -16.58
C VAL A 145 2.38 -9.01 -16.54
#